data_eafe01ad33da3a757805506668bec02f
#
_entry.id   eafe01ad33da3a757805506668bec02f
#
_cell.length_a   1.000
_cell.length_b   1.000
_cell.length_c   1.000
_cell.angle_alpha   90.00
_cell.angle_beta   90.00
_cell.angle_gamma   90.00
#
_symmetry.space_group_name_H-M   'P 1'
#
loop_
_entity.id
_entity.type
_entity.pdbx_description
1 polymer ?
#
loop_
_entity_poly.entity_id
_entity_poly.type
_entity_poly.pdbx_seq_one_letter_code
_entity_poly.pdbx_strand_id
1 'polypeptide(L)'
;MHFTKKTVLEKRSIFVEKLQSKKLLRFPGAYNPLCAKLIAEIGFDGVYISGGVMSNDLGLPDIGLTTLNQVSYRAEQITRVTDLPTIVDADTGFGNCEKTISTFEKKGLSGCHIEDQIAEKRCGHLDNKELISTKEMVLKIKTSIKARKDKNFLIIVRTDANTVEGLDKTLERIKAYEDAGADMIFPEAMRDESEFEKVRKISNKYLLANMTEFGKSKLLNKTELENLGYNLVIYPVSTQRLAMQN
;
A
#
# COMPACT_ATOMS: atom_id res chain seq x y z
N MET A 1 11.90 3.86 27.04
CA MET A 1 11.18 3.19 25.93
C MET A 1 10.38 4.26 25.19
N HIS A 2 10.68 4.54 23.93
CA HIS A 2 10.01 5.63 23.20
C HIS A 2 8.80 5.07 22.42
N PHE A 3 7.64 5.14 23.05
CA PHE A 3 6.37 4.90 22.36
C PHE A 3 5.92 6.17 21.61
N THR A 4 5.01 5.99 20.67
CA THR A 4 4.36 7.10 19.97
C THR A 4 3.73 8.09 20.99
N LYS A 5 3.83 9.39 20.67
CA LYS A 5 3.17 10.46 21.42
C LYS A 5 1.80 10.82 20.86
N LYS A 6 1.53 10.39 19.60
CA LYS A 6 0.28 10.68 18.89
C LYS A 6 -0.70 9.52 19.02
N THR A 7 -1.95 9.84 19.18
CA THR A 7 -3.05 8.88 19.09
C THR A 7 -3.21 8.36 17.66
N VAL A 8 -3.90 7.25 17.52
CA VAL A 8 -4.21 6.67 16.21
C VAL A 8 -5.02 7.64 15.34
N LEU A 9 -5.99 8.34 15.94
CA LEU A 9 -6.83 9.32 15.24
C LEU A 9 -6.02 10.52 14.73
N GLU A 10 -5.09 11.03 15.54
CA GLU A 10 -4.19 12.12 15.13
C GLU A 10 -3.31 11.71 13.95
N LYS A 11 -2.74 10.50 13.97
CA LYS A 11 -1.92 10.00 12.83
C LYS A 11 -2.72 9.90 11.54
N ARG A 12 -3.97 9.43 11.62
CA ARG A 12 -4.87 9.34 10.47
C ARG A 12 -5.27 10.72 9.94
N SER A 13 -5.60 11.66 10.83
CA SER A 13 -5.89 13.05 10.44
C SER A 13 -4.70 13.69 9.74
N ILE A 14 -3.49 13.58 10.30
CA ILE A 14 -2.25 14.08 9.71
C ILE A 14 -2.03 13.47 8.32
N PHE A 15 -2.32 12.19 8.13
CA PHE A 15 -2.17 11.55 6.83
C PHE A 15 -3.09 12.16 5.78
N VAL A 16 -4.37 12.31 6.11
CA VAL A 16 -5.35 12.94 5.20
C VAL A 16 -4.99 14.40 4.90
N GLU A 17 -4.62 15.18 5.91
CA GLU A 17 -4.18 16.57 5.75
C GLU A 17 -2.95 16.68 4.83
N LYS A 18 -1.96 15.81 5.01
CA LYS A 18 -0.77 15.77 4.15
C LYS A 18 -1.12 15.42 2.69
N LEU A 19 -2.03 14.48 2.46
CA LEU A 19 -2.48 14.14 1.10
C LEU A 19 -3.18 15.32 0.41
N GLN A 20 -3.92 16.13 1.16
CA GLN A 20 -4.56 17.35 0.64
C GLN A 20 -3.56 18.45 0.26
N SER A 21 -2.35 18.42 0.81
CA SER A 21 -1.30 19.41 0.51
C SER A 21 -0.73 19.33 -0.91
N LYS A 22 -1.09 18.31 -1.67
CA LYS A 22 -0.63 18.01 -3.04
C LYS A 22 0.88 17.77 -3.17
N LYS A 23 1.60 17.62 -2.06
CA LYS A 23 3.02 17.19 -2.06
C LYS A 23 3.08 15.68 -2.05
N LEU A 24 4.04 15.12 -2.77
CA LEU A 24 4.27 13.67 -2.76
C LEU A 24 4.76 13.22 -1.38
N LEU A 25 4.03 12.30 -0.76
CA LEU A 25 4.42 11.68 0.50
C LEU A 25 5.32 10.47 0.24
N ARG A 26 6.39 10.32 1.04
CA ARG A 26 7.38 9.25 0.90
C ARG A 26 7.25 8.28 2.07
N PHE A 27 6.93 7.02 1.77
CA PHE A 27 6.69 5.96 2.74
C PHE A 27 7.68 4.80 2.52
N PRO A 28 8.88 4.84 3.11
CA PRO A 28 9.80 3.70 3.10
C PRO A 28 9.21 2.50 3.84
N GLY A 29 9.63 1.31 3.41
CA GLY A 29 9.26 0.06 4.06
C GLY A 29 9.93 -0.10 5.41
N ALA A 30 9.19 -0.51 6.45
CA ALA A 30 9.74 -0.92 7.73
C ALA A 30 9.42 -2.40 8.00
N TYR A 31 10.45 -3.20 8.23
CA TYR A 31 10.30 -4.61 8.56
C TYR A 31 10.27 -4.87 10.08
N ASN A 32 10.68 -3.88 10.90
CA ASN A 32 10.64 -3.96 12.35
C ASN A 32 10.49 -2.56 13.01
N PRO A 33 10.26 -2.48 14.33
CA PRO A 33 10.11 -1.22 15.05
C PRO A 33 11.32 -0.29 14.98
N LEU A 34 12.54 -0.82 14.99
CA LEU A 34 13.75 0.02 14.92
C LEU A 34 13.84 0.74 13.58
N CYS A 35 13.55 0.03 12.49
CA CYS A 35 13.50 0.62 11.16
C CYS A 35 12.46 1.75 11.07
N ALA A 36 11.27 1.56 11.65
CA ALA A 36 10.24 2.61 11.68
C ALA A 36 10.68 3.87 12.45
N LYS A 37 11.45 3.73 13.52
CA LYS A 37 12.06 4.86 14.23
C LYS A 37 13.07 5.61 13.38
N LEU A 38 13.98 4.89 12.71
CA LEU A 38 14.96 5.50 11.82
C LEU A 38 14.28 6.26 10.66
N ILE A 39 13.24 5.70 10.08
CA ILE A 39 12.43 6.37 9.05
C ILE A 39 11.87 7.70 9.58
N ALA A 40 11.36 7.73 10.81
CA ALA A 40 10.83 8.93 11.44
C ALA A 40 11.94 9.96 11.73
N GLU A 41 13.08 9.54 12.24
CA GLU A 41 14.25 10.41 12.54
C GLU A 41 14.83 11.07 11.28
N ILE A 42 14.86 10.35 10.15
CA ILE A 42 15.32 10.85 8.85
C ILE A 42 14.33 11.89 8.26
N GLY A 43 13.10 11.95 8.75
CA GLY A 43 12.11 12.93 8.32
C GLY A 43 11.29 12.51 7.11
N PHE A 44 11.01 11.23 6.96
CA PHE A 44 10.02 10.74 6.00
C PHE A 44 8.59 11.04 6.43
N ASP A 45 7.63 10.89 5.51
CA ASP A 45 6.26 11.34 5.70
C ASP A 45 5.36 10.27 6.34
N GLY A 46 5.75 9.01 6.24
CA GLY A 46 5.03 7.87 6.78
C GLY A 46 5.84 6.59 6.69
N VAL A 47 5.23 5.48 7.08
CA VAL A 47 5.83 4.14 7.10
C VAL A 47 4.96 3.19 6.28
N TYR A 48 5.60 2.34 5.48
CA TYR A 48 4.95 1.26 4.75
C TYR A 48 5.36 -0.11 5.34
N ILE A 49 4.41 -1.03 5.46
CA ILE A 49 4.64 -2.42 5.84
C ILE A 49 4.33 -3.30 4.63
N SER A 50 5.38 -3.81 4.00
CA SER A 50 5.30 -4.63 2.79
C SER A 50 4.98 -6.08 3.10
N GLY A 51 4.06 -6.70 2.36
CA GLY A 51 3.78 -8.13 2.42
C GLY A 51 4.97 -8.97 2.03
N GLY A 52 5.67 -8.61 0.94
CA GLY A 52 6.88 -9.31 0.50
C GLY A 52 8.02 -9.25 1.53
N VAL A 53 8.22 -8.10 2.18
CA VAL A 53 9.21 -7.96 3.26
C VAL A 53 8.80 -8.78 4.50
N MET A 54 7.52 -8.81 4.83
CA MET A 54 7.00 -9.64 5.92
C MET A 54 7.20 -11.13 5.65
N SER A 55 6.94 -11.57 4.42
CA SER A 55 7.20 -12.96 4.00
C SER A 55 8.69 -13.29 4.15
N ASN A 56 9.58 -12.46 3.64
CA ASN A 56 11.03 -12.65 3.76
C ASN A 56 11.48 -12.72 5.22
N ASP A 57 11.01 -11.83 6.08
CA ASP A 57 11.36 -11.81 7.53
C ASP A 57 10.89 -13.07 8.27
N LEU A 58 9.83 -13.71 7.77
CA LEU A 58 9.31 -14.98 8.29
C LEU A 58 9.93 -16.23 7.61
N GLY A 59 10.84 -16.06 6.65
CA GLY A 59 11.41 -17.15 5.87
C GLY A 59 10.43 -17.82 4.91
N LEU A 60 9.38 -17.09 4.48
CA LEU A 60 8.33 -17.56 3.59
C LEU A 60 8.47 -16.96 2.19
N PRO A 61 8.10 -17.67 1.12
CA PRO A 61 7.91 -17.05 -0.18
C PRO A 61 6.71 -16.11 -0.20
N ASP A 62 6.77 -15.06 -1.02
CA ASP A 62 5.70 -14.06 -1.17
C ASP A 62 4.60 -14.55 -2.14
N ILE A 63 3.81 -15.52 -1.68
CA ILE A 63 2.73 -16.18 -2.40
C ILE A 63 1.45 -16.31 -1.54
N GLY A 64 1.17 -15.34 -0.67
CA GLY A 64 -0.04 -15.33 0.14
C GLY A 64 -0.01 -16.28 1.36
N LEU A 65 1.18 -16.68 1.84
CA LEU A 65 1.32 -17.58 3.00
C LEU A 65 1.26 -16.88 4.35
N THR A 66 1.43 -15.57 4.37
CA THR A 66 1.29 -14.80 5.62
C THR A 66 -0.16 -14.75 6.07
N THR A 67 -0.36 -14.69 7.37
CA THR A 67 -1.70 -14.63 7.96
C THR A 67 -2.01 -13.22 8.48
N LEU A 68 -3.30 -12.88 8.57
CA LEU A 68 -3.74 -11.64 9.19
C LEU A 68 -3.16 -11.43 10.60
N ASN A 69 -3.02 -12.50 11.38
CA ASN A 69 -2.45 -12.42 12.73
C ASN A 69 -0.97 -12.05 12.70
N GLN A 70 -0.16 -12.66 11.84
CA GLN A 70 1.28 -12.35 11.72
C GLN A 70 1.48 -10.89 11.28
N VAL A 71 0.78 -10.47 10.23
CA VAL A 71 0.89 -9.11 9.69
C VAL A 71 0.38 -8.08 10.70
N SER A 72 -0.78 -8.29 11.32
CA SER A 72 -1.34 -7.35 12.28
C SER A 72 -0.53 -7.26 13.57
N TYR A 73 0.10 -8.33 14.02
CA TYR A 73 1.00 -8.32 15.16
C TYR A 73 2.25 -7.47 14.90
N ARG A 74 2.91 -7.66 13.75
CA ARG A 74 4.05 -6.83 13.35
C ARG A 74 3.64 -5.37 13.14
N ALA A 75 2.48 -5.14 12.53
CA ALA A 75 1.96 -3.80 12.33
C ALA A 75 1.77 -3.05 13.66
N GLU A 76 1.21 -3.70 14.68
CA GLU A 76 1.07 -3.12 16.02
C GLU A 76 2.42 -2.77 16.66
N GLN A 77 3.43 -3.65 16.51
CA GLN A 77 4.78 -3.37 16.99
C GLN A 77 5.39 -2.12 16.36
N ILE A 78 5.15 -1.91 15.06
CA ILE A 78 5.65 -0.75 14.29
C ILE A 78 4.86 0.51 14.64
N THR A 79 3.54 0.47 14.59
CA THR A 79 2.69 1.65 14.80
C THR A 79 2.84 2.27 16.19
N ARG A 80 3.13 1.47 17.21
CA ARG A 80 3.28 1.95 18.60
C ARG A 80 4.58 2.70 18.88
N VAL A 81 5.56 2.67 17.97
CA VAL A 81 6.88 3.29 18.20
C VAL A 81 7.16 4.49 17.31
N THR A 82 6.25 4.86 16.43
CA THR A 82 6.39 6.02 15.53
C THR A 82 5.15 6.91 15.57
N ASP A 83 5.37 8.22 15.45
CA ASP A 83 4.30 9.23 15.31
C ASP A 83 3.83 9.39 13.86
N LEU A 84 4.46 8.68 12.92
CA LEU A 84 4.11 8.73 11.51
C LEU A 84 2.88 7.88 11.19
N PRO A 85 2.05 8.29 10.22
CA PRO A 85 1.03 7.42 9.65
C PRO A 85 1.68 6.17 9.06
N THR A 86 1.04 5.03 9.23
CA THR A 86 1.55 3.74 8.77
C THR A 86 0.49 3.04 7.93
N ILE A 87 0.85 2.61 6.74
CA ILE A 87 0.00 1.78 5.87
C ILE A 87 0.60 0.38 5.70
N VAL A 88 -0.24 -0.59 5.37
CA VAL A 88 0.16 -2.01 5.29
C VAL A 88 -0.39 -2.67 4.03
N ASP A 89 0.37 -3.64 3.52
CA ASP A 89 -0.07 -4.60 2.53
C ASP A 89 -1.06 -5.60 3.18
N ALA A 90 -2.26 -5.68 2.63
CA ALA A 90 -3.28 -6.63 3.06
C ALA A 90 -3.41 -7.82 2.10
N ASP A 91 -2.45 -8.00 1.20
CA ASP A 91 -2.55 -9.01 0.13
C ASP A 91 -3.95 -8.96 -0.53
N THR A 92 -4.61 -10.07 -0.67
CA THR A 92 -5.97 -10.15 -1.25
C THR A 92 -7.09 -9.97 -0.20
N GLY A 93 -6.75 -9.55 1.05
CA GLY A 93 -7.70 -9.33 2.14
C GLY A 93 -7.80 -10.50 3.14
N PHE A 94 -6.85 -11.43 3.15
CA PHE A 94 -6.77 -12.59 4.06
C PHE A 94 -8.09 -13.40 4.15
N GLY A 95 -8.78 -13.55 3.04
CA GLY A 95 -10.04 -14.30 2.93
C GLY A 95 -11.27 -13.62 3.57
N ASN A 96 -11.10 -12.53 4.32
CA ASN A 96 -12.19 -11.80 4.96
C ASN A 96 -11.85 -10.32 5.13
N CYS A 97 -12.23 -9.50 4.16
CA CYS A 97 -11.94 -8.06 4.16
C CYS A 97 -12.52 -7.33 5.38
N GLU A 98 -13.73 -7.69 5.85
CA GLU A 98 -14.34 -7.05 7.02
C GLU A 98 -13.49 -7.24 8.28
N LYS A 99 -13.08 -8.49 8.54
CA LYS A 99 -12.21 -8.81 9.67
C LYS A 99 -10.83 -8.14 9.53
N THR A 100 -10.30 -8.10 8.32
CA THR A 100 -8.99 -7.48 8.02
C THR A 100 -9.01 -6.00 8.33
N ILE A 101 -9.97 -5.24 7.80
CA ILE A 101 -10.09 -3.79 8.05
C ILE A 101 -10.29 -3.52 9.55
N SER A 102 -11.25 -4.19 10.18
CA SER A 102 -11.50 -4.03 11.62
C SER A 102 -10.27 -4.33 12.49
N THR A 103 -9.46 -5.34 12.10
CA THR A 103 -8.23 -5.69 12.81
C THR A 103 -7.17 -4.61 12.63
N PHE A 104 -6.93 -4.15 11.40
CA PHE A 104 -5.91 -3.14 11.12
C PHE A 104 -6.23 -1.78 11.75
N GLU A 105 -7.49 -1.38 11.77
CA GLU A 105 -7.90 -0.18 12.50
C GLU A 105 -7.54 -0.26 13.99
N LYS A 106 -7.82 -1.41 14.64
CA LYS A 106 -7.50 -1.64 16.06
C LYS A 106 -5.99 -1.67 16.34
N LYS A 107 -5.18 -2.07 15.36
CA LYS A 107 -3.71 -2.13 15.45
C LYS A 107 -3.01 -0.80 15.16
N GLY A 108 -3.77 0.28 14.99
CA GLY A 108 -3.25 1.63 14.88
C GLY A 108 -2.74 2.02 13.49
N LEU A 109 -3.09 1.25 12.46
CA LEU A 109 -2.76 1.58 11.08
C LEU A 109 -3.59 2.78 10.58
N SER A 110 -3.05 3.48 9.60
CA SER A 110 -3.69 4.63 8.94
C SER A 110 -4.33 4.27 7.60
N GLY A 111 -4.11 3.07 7.12
CA GLY A 111 -4.70 2.53 5.91
C GLY A 111 -4.07 1.20 5.53
N CYS A 112 -4.66 0.54 4.56
CA CYS A 112 -4.09 -0.65 3.93
C CYS A 112 -4.43 -0.68 2.45
N HIS A 113 -3.64 -1.42 1.67
CA HIS A 113 -4.06 -1.74 0.32
C HIS A 113 -4.48 -3.21 0.20
N ILE A 114 -5.47 -3.43 -0.67
CA ILE A 114 -6.00 -4.74 -1.04
C ILE A 114 -5.86 -4.87 -2.56
N GLU A 115 -5.39 -6.03 -3.02
CA GLU A 115 -5.15 -6.28 -4.45
C GLU A 115 -6.20 -7.18 -5.09
N ASP A 116 -6.29 -7.10 -6.43
CA ASP A 116 -7.24 -7.84 -7.25
C ASP A 116 -6.72 -9.20 -7.77
N GLN A 117 -5.67 -9.75 -7.14
CA GLN A 117 -5.24 -11.11 -7.43
C GLN A 117 -6.15 -12.17 -6.77
N ILE A 118 -6.05 -13.43 -7.22
CA ILE A 118 -6.63 -14.59 -6.53
C ILE A 118 -5.91 -14.81 -5.18
N ALA A 119 -6.43 -15.73 -4.36
CA ALA A 119 -5.88 -15.97 -3.01
C ALA A 119 -4.42 -16.45 -3.03
N GLU A 120 -4.05 -17.24 -4.03
CA GLU A 120 -2.70 -17.72 -4.31
C GLU A 120 -1.85 -16.67 -5.05
N LYS A 121 -1.91 -15.45 -4.54
CA LYS A 121 -1.26 -14.29 -5.16
C LYS A 121 0.23 -14.47 -5.37
N ARG A 122 0.80 -13.63 -6.23
CA ARG A 122 2.25 -13.51 -6.46
C ARG A 122 2.70 -12.06 -6.25
N CYS A 123 3.98 -11.89 -6.00
CA CYS A 123 4.57 -10.55 -5.98
C CYS A 123 4.22 -9.78 -7.29
N GLY A 124 3.84 -8.51 -7.17
CA GLY A 124 3.37 -7.69 -8.29
C GLY A 124 4.32 -7.57 -9.47
N HIS A 125 5.61 -7.77 -9.24
CA HIS A 125 6.66 -7.74 -10.28
C HIS A 125 7.01 -9.11 -10.86
N LEU A 126 6.35 -10.19 -10.41
CA LEU A 126 6.51 -11.53 -10.99
C LEU A 126 5.47 -11.79 -12.09
N ASP A 127 5.76 -12.81 -12.91
CA ASP A 127 4.87 -13.30 -13.97
C ASP A 127 3.87 -14.32 -13.44
N ASN A 128 2.92 -14.72 -14.30
CA ASN A 128 1.88 -15.71 -14.02
C ASN A 128 0.98 -15.34 -12.84
N LYS A 129 0.64 -14.06 -12.71
CA LYS A 129 -0.42 -13.59 -11.80
C LYS A 129 -1.78 -13.93 -12.41
N GLU A 130 -2.72 -14.24 -11.51
CA GLU A 130 -4.12 -14.44 -11.88
C GLU A 130 -4.99 -13.44 -11.12
N LEU A 131 -6.00 -12.90 -11.79
CA LEU A 131 -6.86 -11.86 -11.24
C LEU A 131 -8.27 -12.40 -10.99
N ILE A 132 -8.88 -11.88 -9.94
CA ILE A 132 -10.33 -11.99 -9.76
C ILE A 132 -11.05 -11.05 -10.73
N SER A 133 -12.32 -11.28 -10.98
CA SER A 133 -13.12 -10.39 -11.82
C SER A 133 -13.24 -8.99 -11.20
N THR A 134 -13.42 -7.97 -12.05
CA THR A 134 -13.69 -6.60 -11.60
C THR A 134 -14.88 -6.55 -10.64
N LYS A 135 -15.92 -7.34 -10.89
CA LYS A 135 -17.12 -7.41 -10.03
C LYS A 135 -16.81 -7.94 -8.63
N GLU A 136 -15.97 -8.97 -8.52
CA GLU A 136 -15.54 -9.51 -7.22
C GLU A 136 -14.69 -8.50 -6.46
N MET A 137 -13.77 -7.80 -7.15
CA MET A 137 -12.97 -6.76 -6.51
C MET A 137 -13.83 -5.58 -6.04
N VAL A 138 -14.81 -5.14 -6.83
CA VAL A 138 -15.79 -4.11 -6.41
C VAL A 138 -16.53 -4.52 -5.15
N LEU A 139 -16.89 -5.80 -5.00
CA LEU A 139 -17.52 -6.31 -3.78
C LEU A 139 -16.56 -6.26 -2.59
N LYS A 140 -15.29 -6.66 -2.75
CA LYS A 140 -14.26 -6.54 -1.71
C LYS A 140 -14.07 -5.09 -1.26
N ILE A 141 -14.02 -4.14 -2.20
CA ILE A 141 -13.88 -2.70 -1.90
C ILE A 141 -15.07 -2.22 -1.06
N LYS A 142 -16.30 -2.47 -1.52
CA LYS A 142 -17.51 -2.06 -0.80
C LYS A 142 -17.60 -2.69 0.60
N THR A 143 -17.22 -3.95 0.73
CA THR A 143 -17.16 -4.65 2.04
C THR A 143 -16.13 -3.98 2.96
N SER A 144 -14.95 -3.65 2.44
CA SER A 144 -13.89 -2.97 3.20
C SER A 144 -14.32 -1.59 3.68
N ILE A 145 -14.96 -0.80 2.82
CA ILE A 145 -15.46 0.54 3.15
C ILE A 145 -16.58 0.44 4.22
N LYS A 146 -17.48 -0.52 4.09
CA LYS A 146 -18.55 -0.74 5.08
C LYS A 146 -18.02 -1.16 6.45
N ALA A 147 -16.94 -1.94 6.47
CA ALA A 147 -16.31 -2.43 7.71
C ALA A 147 -15.53 -1.33 8.45
N ARG A 148 -15.06 -0.33 7.71
CA ARG A 148 -14.30 0.80 8.24
C ARG A 148 -15.12 1.64 9.20
N LYS A 149 -14.55 1.94 10.37
CA LYS A 149 -15.19 2.79 11.40
C LYS A 149 -14.72 4.25 11.34
N ASP A 150 -13.43 4.45 11.13
CA ASP A 150 -12.82 5.77 11.00
C ASP A 150 -12.62 6.13 9.53
N LYS A 151 -13.35 7.15 9.06
CA LYS A 151 -13.26 7.61 7.66
C LYS A 151 -11.86 8.03 7.21
N ASN A 152 -10.97 8.34 8.16
CA ASN A 152 -9.58 8.70 7.89
C ASN A 152 -8.65 7.47 7.79
N PHE A 153 -9.17 6.25 8.02
CA PHE A 153 -8.46 5.03 7.66
C PHE A 153 -8.63 4.78 6.16
N LEU A 154 -7.56 4.85 5.38
CA LEU A 154 -7.65 4.79 3.92
C LEU A 154 -7.73 3.36 3.40
N ILE A 155 -8.72 3.11 2.55
CA ILE A 155 -8.82 1.89 1.73
C ILE A 155 -8.15 2.18 0.39
N ILE A 156 -6.94 1.66 0.24
CA ILE A 156 -6.14 1.78 -0.97
C ILE A 156 -6.42 0.54 -1.83
N VAL A 157 -6.69 0.72 -3.10
CA VAL A 157 -7.02 -0.39 -3.99
C VAL A 157 -5.90 -0.56 -5.00
N ARG A 158 -5.27 -1.74 -4.93
CA ARG A 158 -4.22 -2.15 -5.87
C ARG A 158 -4.81 -2.97 -7.00
N THR A 159 -4.35 -2.68 -8.21
CA THR A 159 -4.61 -3.54 -9.36
C THR A 159 -3.31 -4.02 -9.98
N ASP A 160 -3.23 -5.30 -10.23
CA ASP A 160 -2.12 -5.98 -10.89
C ASP A 160 -2.38 -6.23 -12.39
N ALA A 161 -3.46 -5.65 -12.93
CA ALA A 161 -3.95 -5.92 -14.27
C ALA A 161 -2.97 -5.53 -15.40
N ASN A 162 -2.10 -4.55 -15.20
CA ASN A 162 -1.22 -4.05 -16.26
C ASN A 162 -0.35 -5.14 -16.88
N THR A 163 0.14 -6.07 -16.08
CA THR A 163 0.98 -7.17 -16.56
C THR A 163 0.20 -8.44 -16.95
N VAL A 164 -1.11 -8.47 -16.73
CA VAL A 164 -1.99 -9.63 -17.01
C VAL A 164 -2.94 -9.33 -18.16
N GLU A 165 -3.63 -8.20 -18.12
CA GLU A 165 -4.68 -7.82 -19.06
C GLU A 165 -4.28 -6.61 -19.95
N GLY A 166 -3.17 -5.94 -19.62
CA GLY A 166 -2.68 -4.74 -20.27
C GLY A 166 -3.29 -3.44 -19.75
N LEU A 167 -2.75 -2.32 -20.24
CA LEU A 167 -3.04 -0.99 -19.71
C LEU A 167 -4.51 -0.59 -19.85
N ASP A 168 -5.14 -0.83 -21.00
CA ASP A 168 -6.53 -0.40 -21.24
C ASP A 168 -7.48 -1.07 -20.22
N LYS A 169 -7.31 -2.36 -19.98
CA LYS A 169 -8.08 -3.08 -18.96
C LYS A 169 -7.78 -2.60 -17.55
N THR A 170 -6.53 -2.24 -17.27
CA THR A 170 -6.15 -1.61 -16.00
C THR A 170 -6.91 -0.32 -15.78
N LEU A 171 -6.99 0.55 -16.79
CA LEU A 171 -7.72 1.81 -16.71
C LEU A 171 -9.24 1.60 -16.50
N GLU A 172 -9.83 0.60 -17.16
CA GLU A 172 -11.24 0.21 -16.93
C GLU A 172 -11.47 -0.24 -15.47
N ARG A 173 -10.57 -1.09 -14.92
CA ARG A 173 -10.63 -1.56 -13.53
C ARG A 173 -10.49 -0.39 -12.54
N ILE A 174 -9.54 0.51 -12.75
CA ILE A 174 -9.32 1.69 -11.92
C ILE A 174 -10.61 2.50 -11.80
N LYS A 175 -11.30 2.79 -12.90
CA LYS A 175 -12.58 3.49 -12.87
C LYS A 175 -13.63 2.77 -12.04
N ALA A 176 -13.79 1.47 -12.23
CA ALA A 176 -14.74 0.67 -11.47
C ALA A 176 -14.41 0.68 -9.96
N TYR A 177 -13.13 0.69 -9.60
CA TYR A 177 -12.68 0.71 -8.20
C TYR A 177 -12.90 2.09 -7.56
N GLU A 178 -12.69 3.17 -8.30
CA GLU A 178 -13.04 4.52 -7.85
C GLU A 178 -14.53 4.67 -7.59
N ASP A 179 -15.36 4.19 -8.52
CA ASP A 179 -16.83 4.20 -8.41
C ASP A 179 -17.32 3.34 -7.24
N ALA A 180 -16.58 2.28 -6.90
CA ALA A 180 -16.84 1.45 -5.73
C ALA A 180 -16.49 2.15 -4.40
N GLY A 181 -15.76 3.29 -4.44
CA GLY A 181 -15.44 4.13 -3.30
C GLY A 181 -14.02 4.02 -2.77
N ALA A 182 -13.06 3.49 -3.56
CA ALA A 182 -11.64 3.52 -3.19
C ALA A 182 -11.19 4.93 -2.81
N ASP A 183 -10.40 5.07 -1.73
CA ASP A 183 -9.85 6.37 -1.32
C ASP A 183 -8.59 6.73 -2.12
N MET A 184 -7.79 5.71 -2.48
CA MET A 184 -6.55 5.83 -3.23
C MET A 184 -6.39 4.64 -4.16
N ILE A 185 -5.79 4.84 -5.32
CA ILE A 185 -5.50 3.79 -6.29
C ILE A 185 -4.00 3.51 -6.30
N PHE A 186 -3.66 2.23 -6.33
CA PHE A 186 -2.31 1.73 -6.49
C PHE A 186 -2.21 0.89 -7.78
N PRO A 187 -1.84 1.51 -8.92
CA PRO A 187 -1.59 0.78 -10.15
C PRO A 187 -0.22 0.12 -10.08
N GLU A 188 -0.17 -1.21 -10.03
CA GLU A 188 1.08 -1.94 -9.90
C GLU A 188 1.77 -2.13 -11.26
N ALA A 189 3.10 -2.08 -11.23
CA ALA A 189 3.97 -2.39 -12.37
C ALA A 189 3.71 -1.54 -13.62
N MET A 190 3.45 -0.24 -13.45
CA MET A 190 3.46 0.72 -14.56
C MET A 190 4.87 0.79 -15.14
N ARG A 191 5.01 0.62 -16.46
CA ARG A 191 6.31 0.43 -17.12
C ARG A 191 7.13 1.73 -17.22
N ASP A 192 6.45 2.81 -17.61
CA ASP A 192 7.07 4.08 -17.92
C ASP A 192 6.19 5.29 -17.56
N GLU A 193 6.73 6.48 -17.68
CA GLU A 193 6.04 7.75 -17.39
C GLU A 193 4.70 7.91 -18.12
N SER A 194 4.62 7.41 -19.37
CA SER A 194 3.39 7.50 -20.18
C SER A 194 2.25 6.70 -19.56
N GLU A 195 2.53 5.54 -18.97
CA GLU A 195 1.52 4.73 -18.29
C GLU A 195 1.08 5.42 -16.98
N PHE A 196 2.01 5.96 -16.18
CA PHE A 196 1.70 6.75 -14.99
C PHE A 196 0.81 7.97 -15.34
N GLU A 197 1.13 8.68 -16.42
CA GLU A 197 0.36 9.82 -16.89
C GLU A 197 -1.06 9.43 -17.33
N LYS A 198 -1.21 8.30 -18.04
CA LYS A 198 -2.53 7.80 -18.46
C LYS A 198 -3.42 7.45 -17.27
N VAL A 199 -2.85 6.83 -16.23
CA VAL A 199 -3.58 6.59 -14.98
C VAL A 199 -4.02 7.92 -14.37
N ARG A 200 -3.13 8.92 -14.26
CA ARG A 200 -3.50 10.23 -13.70
C ARG A 200 -4.60 10.93 -14.50
N LYS A 201 -4.58 10.82 -15.82
CA LYS A 201 -5.60 11.45 -16.70
C LYS A 201 -7.02 10.93 -16.47
N ILE A 202 -7.15 9.64 -16.11
CA ILE A 202 -8.48 9.02 -15.91
C ILE A 202 -8.93 9.01 -14.46
N SER A 203 -8.02 9.17 -13.49
CA SER A 203 -8.30 9.05 -12.07
C SER A 203 -8.43 10.42 -11.41
N ASN A 204 -9.42 10.58 -10.54
CA ASN A 204 -9.56 11.75 -9.67
C ASN A 204 -9.20 11.47 -8.21
N LYS A 205 -8.81 10.23 -7.90
CA LYS A 205 -8.41 9.79 -6.56
C LYS A 205 -6.94 10.10 -6.29
N TYR A 206 -6.54 9.93 -5.03
CA TYR A 206 -5.12 9.87 -4.70
C TYR A 206 -4.48 8.68 -5.41
N LEU A 207 -3.23 8.85 -5.85
CA LEU A 207 -2.45 7.82 -6.53
C LEU A 207 -1.20 7.47 -5.73
N LEU A 208 -0.95 6.17 -5.60
CA LEU A 208 0.24 5.60 -5.00
C LEU A 208 1.14 5.02 -6.09
N ALA A 209 2.43 5.34 -6.04
CA ALA A 209 3.47 4.75 -6.89
C ALA A 209 4.36 3.79 -6.07
N ASN A 210 4.73 2.66 -6.67
CA ASN A 210 5.69 1.72 -6.11
C ASN A 210 7.04 1.87 -6.80
N MET A 211 8.04 2.35 -6.07
CA MET A 211 9.42 2.51 -6.56
C MET A 211 10.33 1.46 -5.91
N THR A 212 10.01 0.18 -6.19
CA THR A 212 10.85 -0.94 -5.75
C THR A 212 12.02 -1.17 -6.71
N GLU A 213 13.22 -1.32 -6.16
CA GLU A 213 14.41 -1.65 -6.94
C GLU A 213 14.27 -3.03 -7.57
N PHE A 214 14.77 -3.21 -8.79
CA PHE A 214 14.71 -4.43 -9.58
C PHE A 214 13.26 -4.87 -9.95
N GLY A 215 12.30 -3.95 -9.84
CA GLY A 215 10.93 -4.16 -10.31
C GLY A 215 10.78 -3.97 -11.82
N LYS A 216 9.55 -4.14 -12.31
CA LYS A 216 9.20 -3.94 -13.74
C LYS A 216 9.06 -2.46 -14.12
N SER A 217 8.83 -1.59 -13.15
CA SER A 217 8.65 -0.16 -13.38
C SER A 217 9.98 0.56 -13.53
N LYS A 218 10.03 1.54 -14.43
CA LYS A 218 11.09 2.55 -14.40
C LYS A 218 11.08 3.27 -13.06
N LEU A 219 12.23 3.39 -12.42
CA LEU A 219 12.33 4.16 -11.18
C LEU A 219 12.24 5.66 -11.50
N LEU A 220 11.25 6.31 -10.93
CA LEU A 220 11.04 7.74 -11.02
C LEU A 220 11.43 8.41 -9.70
N ASN A 221 12.05 9.57 -9.78
CA ASN A 221 12.39 10.34 -8.59
C ASN A 221 11.16 11.11 -8.06
N LYS A 222 11.34 11.74 -6.89
CA LYS A 222 10.28 12.50 -6.23
C LYS A 222 9.65 13.56 -7.14
N THR A 223 10.46 14.36 -7.82
CA THR A 223 9.99 15.47 -8.67
C THR A 223 9.22 14.96 -9.89
N GLU A 224 9.68 13.88 -10.52
CA GLU A 224 8.99 13.25 -11.63
C GLU A 224 7.59 12.75 -11.21
N LEU A 225 7.47 12.09 -10.06
CA LEU A 225 6.19 11.62 -9.54
C LEU A 225 5.26 12.78 -9.12
N GLU A 226 5.80 13.85 -8.55
CA GLU A 226 5.03 15.07 -8.23
C GLU A 226 4.48 15.72 -9.51
N ASN A 227 5.28 15.83 -10.56
CA ASN A 227 4.86 16.37 -11.85
C ASN A 227 3.78 15.53 -12.52
N LEU A 228 3.84 14.20 -12.34
CA LEU A 228 2.81 13.28 -12.80
C LEU A 228 1.53 13.30 -11.93
N GLY A 229 1.52 14.08 -10.83
CA GLY A 229 0.36 14.23 -9.97
C GLY A 229 0.10 13.06 -9.03
N TYR A 230 1.13 12.27 -8.71
CA TYR A 230 1.04 11.22 -7.70
C TYR A 230 1.12 11.81 -6.29
N ASN A 231 0.47 11.18 -5.33
CA ASN A 231 0.31 11.70 -3.98
C ASN A 231 1.15 10.96 -2.94
N LEU A 232 1.47 9.70 -3.21
CA LEU A 232 2.24 8.86 -2.31
C LEU A 232 3.18 7.95 -3.10
N VAL A 233 4.41 7.78 -2.60
CA VAL A 233 5.37 6.79 -3.11
C VAL A 233 5.81 5.87 -1.99
N ILE A 234 5.82 4.57 -2.27
CA ILE A 234 6.39 3.56 -1.38
C ILE A 234 7.74 3.07 -1.91
N TYR A 235 8.66 2.78 -0.98
CA TYR A 235 9.94 2.12 -1.22
C TYR A 235 9.97 0.83 -0.38
N PRO A 236 9.29 -0.25 -0.85
CA PRO A 236 8.90 -1.38 0.00
C PRO A 236 10.06 -2.11 0.64
N VAL A 237 11.13 -2.35 -0.12
CA VAL A 237 12.22 -3.27 0.24
C VAL A 237 13.56 -2.61 0.48
N SER A 238 13.70 -1.31 0.20
CA SER A 238 14.98 -0.58 0.24
C SER A 238 15.69 -0.71 1.60
N THR A 239 14.97 -0.56 2.70
CA THR A 239 15.55 -0.66 4.04
C THR A 239 16.02 -2.07 4.39
N GLN A 240 15.26 -3.11 4.00
CA GLN A 240 15.67 -4.50 4.21
C GLN A 240 16.88 -4.85 3.35
N ARG A 241 16.90 -4.45 2.08
CA ARG A 241 18.06 -4.66 1.20
C ARG A 241 19.31 -4.01 1.74
N LEU A 242 19.23 -2.74 2.18
CA LEU A 242 20.36 -2.05 2.78
C LEU A 242 20.87 -2.78 4.05
N ALA A 243 19.98 -3.30 4.88
CA ALA A 243 20.36 -4.03 6.08
C ALA A 243 21.02 -5.38 5.78
N MET A 244 20.70 -6.01 4.64
CA MET A 244 21.22 -7.33 4.24
C MET A 244 22.45 -7.25 3.31
N GLN A 245 22.92 -6.06 2.97
CA GLN A 245 23.94 -5.83 1.93
C GLN A 245 25.39 -5.92 2.44
N ASN A 246 25.63 -6.35 3.68
CA ASN A 246 26.99 -6.51 4.26
C ASN A 246 27.54 -7.90 4.12
#